data_05990303f21135c3733d763d3754d93e
#
_entry.id   05990303f21135c3733d763d3754d93e
#
_cell.length_a   1.000
_cell.length_b   1.000
_cell.length_c   1.000
_cell.angle_alpha   90.00
_cell.angle_beta   90.00
_cell.angle_gamma   90.00
#
_symmetry.space_group_name_H-M   'P 1'
#
loop_
_entity.id
_entity.type
_entity.pdbx_description
1 polymer ?
#
loop_
_entity_poly.entity_id
_entity_poly.type
_entity_poly.pdbx_seq_one_letter_code
_entity_poly.pdbx_strand_id
1 'polypeptide(L)'
;MNVNRGYAIAALGLTVALAVAAQTPPEETALDRQVKTFLEKARPMWNRGINLWNVPYEDGQVLYDLAVHQGARRILEIGTSTGHSTIWLAWAASKTGGTVTTIEIDQARHAQALRNFRNAGVAHLIDARLGDAHDLVKTLPGPWDFVFQDADKEWYLQYYLDLEPKLAARGCYTAHNVLRPTAPEVTAFLDRVRANPKFRTSFATGGSAEGISVSCRVAD
;
A
#
# COMPACT_ATOMS: atom_id res chain seq x y z
N MET A 1 -73.82 26.99 21.30
CA MET A 1 -73.62 25.58 20.93
C MET A 1 -72.65 25.55 19.76
N ASN A 2 -71.37 25.40 20.03
CA ASN A 2 -70.36 25.25 18.98
C ASN A 2 -69.71 23.86 19.10
N VAL A 3 -69.93 23.02 18.09
CA VAL A 3 -69.39 21.68 18.03
C VAL A 3 -68.10 21.72 17.21
N ASN A 4 -66.96 21.59 17.89
CA ASN A 4 -65.65 21.51 17.26
C ASN A 4 -65.40 20.03 16.86
N ARG A 5 -65.38 19.75 15.57
CA ARG A 5 -64.97 18.43 15.00
C ARG A 5 -63.48 18.45 14.76
N GLY A 6 -62.72 17.81 15.62
CA GLY A 6 -61.30 17.54 15.42
C GLY A 6 -61.12 16.40 14.39
N TYR A 7 -60.35 16.68 13.33
CA TYR A 7 -59.90 15.61 12.37
C TYR A 7 -58.53 15.12 12.86
N ALA A 8 -58.50 13.81 13.21
CA ALA A 8 -57.22 13.13 13.46
C ALA A 8 -56.61 12.67 12.15
N ILE A 9 -55.46 13.17 11.82
CA ILE A 9 -54.65 12.69 10.68
C ILE A 9 -53.75 11.59 11.21
N ALA A 10 -54.02 10.33 10.81
CA ALA A 10 -53.15 9.21 11.05
C ALA A 10 -52.01 9.24 10.02
N ALA A 11 -50.81 9.56 10.48
CA ALA A 11 -49.57 9.43 9.65
C ALA A 11 -49.13 7.97 9.64
N LEU A 12 -49.33 7.27 8.53
CA LEU A 12 -48.76 5.94 8.28
C LEU A 12 -47.25 6.12 7.98
N GLY A 13 -46.40 5.90 8.97
CA GLY A 13 -44.96 5.84 8.77
C GLY A 13 -44.56 4.52 8.09
N LEU A 14 -44.20 4.60 6.81
CA LEU A 14 -43.61 3.47 6.07
C LEU A 14 -42.13 3.38 6.42
N THR A 15 -41.75 2.52 7.36
CA THR A 15 -40.35 2.19 7.66
C THR A 15 -39.83 1.23 6.60
N VAL A 16 -39.11 1.71 5.60
CA VAL A 16 -38.36 0.87 4.67
C VAL A 16 -37.09 0.39 5.39
N ALA A 17 -37.12 -0.83 5.89
CA ALA A 17 -35.95 -1.54 6.37
C ALA A 17 -35.08 -1.93 5.16
N LEU A 18 -34.00 -1.17 4.86
CA LEU A 18 -32.97 -1.61 3.94
C LEU A 18 -32.24 -2.80 4.58
N ALA A 19 -32.54 -4.00 4.12
CA ALA A 19 -31.75 -5.18 4.42
C ALA A 19 -30.39 -5.03 3.71
N VAL A 20 -29.36 -4.66 4.46
CA VAL A 20 -27.97 -4.80 4.01
C VAL A 20 -27.70 -6.30 3.95
N ALA A 21 -27.77 -6.85 2.74
CA ALA A 21 -27.34 -8.22 2.51
C ALA A 21 -25.85 -8.31 2.90
N ALA A 22 -25.54 -9.13 3.90
CA ALA A 22 -24.17 -9.46 4.27
C ALA A 22 -23.54 -10.14 3.03
N GLN A 23 -22.63 -9.43 2.36
CA GLN A 23 -21.88 -9.99 1.25
C GLN A 23 -21.01 -11.12 1.82
N THR A 24 -21.23 -12.34 1.36
CA THR A 24 -20.31 -13.44 1.64
C THR A 24 -18.91 -13.01 1.22
N PRO A 25 -17.88 -13.21 2.08
CA PRO A 25 -16.50 -12.91 1.68
C PRO A 25 -16.20 -13.57 0.33
N PRO A 26 -15.47 -12.90 -0.56
CA PRO A 26 -15.10 -13.49 -1.84
C PRO A 26 -14.37 -14.81 -1.61
N GLU A 27 -14.70 -15.82 -2.42
CA GLU A 27 -14.11 -17.15 -2.34
C GLU A 27 -12.59 -17.08 -2.55
N GLU A 28 -11.83 -17.77 -1.71
CA GLU A 28 -10.37 -17.80 -1.77
C GLU A 28 -9.88 -18.45 -3.06
N THR A 29 -9.16 -17.71 -3.88
CA THR A 29 -8.65 -18.19 -5.16
C THR A 29 -7.44 -19.13 -5.00
N ALA A 30 -7.07 -19.84 -6.08
CA ALA A 30 -5.84 -20.66 -6.10
C ALA A 30 -4.59 -19.78 -5.84
N LEU A 31 -4.55 -18.56 -6.39
CA LEU A 31 -3.47 -17.61 -6.15
C LEU A 31 -3.39 -17.21 -4.67
N ASP A 32 -4.53 -16.94 -4.02
CA ASP A 32 -4.55 -16.59 -2.59
C ASP A 32 -3.90 -17.69 -1.73
N ARG A 33 -4.26 -18.92 -1.96
CA ARG A 33 -3.69 -20.07 -1.26
C ARG A 33 -2.19 -20.21 -1.50
N GLN A 34 -1.75 -20.01 -2.74
CA GLN A 34 -0.33 -20.09 -3.10
C GLN A 34 0.49 -18.99 -2.43
N VAL A 35 0.03 -17.73 -2.50
CA VAL A 35 0.69 -16.59 -1.87
C VAL A 35 0.75 -16.75 -0.36
N LYS A 36 -0.37 -17.06 0.29
CA LYS A 36 -0.40 -17.30 1.75
C LYS A 36 0.57 -18.40 2.17
N THR A 37 0.55 -19.54 1.48
CA THR A 37 1.46 -20.65 1.76
C THR A 37 2.92 -20.23 1.63
N PHE A 38 3.26 -19.45 0.60
CA PHE A 38 4.61 -18.93 0.42
C PHE A 38 5.02 -17.98 1.55
N LEU A 39 4.17 -16.99 1.87
CA LEU A 39 4.42 -15.99 2.91
C LEU A 39 4.59 -16.63 4.29
N GLU A 40 3.73 -17.56 4.66
CA GLU A 40 3.82 -18.29 5.94
C GLU A 40 5.09 -19.13 6.04
N LYS A 41 5.44 -19.85 4.97
CA LYS A 41 6.68 -20.64 4.91
C LYS A 41 7.93 -19.78 5.01
N ALA A 42 7.91 -18.59 4.43
CA ALA A 42 9.04 -17.67 4.41
C ALA A 42 9.14 -16.80 5.68
N ARG A 43 8.05 -16.67 6.46
CA ARG A 43 7.96 -15.83 7.67
C ARG A 43 9.11 -16.05 8.67
N PRO A 44 9.51 -17.28 9.05
CA PRO A 44 10.61 -17.50 9.98
C PRO A 44 11.96 -17.01 9.45
N MET A 45 12.16 -17.02 8.14
CA MET A 45 13.39 -16.56 7.50
C MET A 45 13.47 -15.02 7.51
N TRP A 46 12.36 -14.35 7.26
CA TRP A 46 12.29 -12.90 7.26
C TRP A 46 12.34 -12.28 8.66
N ASN A 47 11.80 -12.97 9.67
CA ASN A 47 11.81 -12.49 11.07
C ASN A 47 13.15 -12.75 11.78
N ARG A 48 14.11 -13.49 11.20
CA ARG A 48 15.37 -13.85 11.87
C ARG A 48 16.43 -12.74 11.85
N GLY A 49 16.14 -11.53 11.39
CA GLY A 49 17.09 -10.41 11.41
C GLY A 49 18.37 -10.62 10.59
N ILE A 50 18.40 -11.63 9.74
CA ILE A 50 19.49 -11.84 8.80
C ILE A 50 19.35 -10.77 7.73
N ASN A 51 20.11 -9.70 7.79
CA ASN A 51 20.38 -8.63 6.81
C ASN A 51 19.68 -8.71 5.42
N LEU A 52 18.40 -9.12 5.39
CA LEU A 52 17.63 -9.21 4.16
C LEU A 52 16.87 -7.93 3.86
N TRP A 53 16.94 -6.94 4.73
CA TRP A 53 16.28 -5.63 4.55
C TRP A 53 14.79 -5.72 4.15
N ASN A 54 14.11 -6.80 4.55
CA ASN A 54 12.68 -6.95 4.29
C ASN A 54 11.86 -6.34 5.42
N VAL A 55 10.70 -5.81 5.07
CA VAL A 55 9.71 -5.38 6.08
C VAL A 55 9.28 -6.57 6.95
N PRO A 56 8.89 -6.36 8.22
CA PRO A 56 8.21 -7.36 9.03
C PRO A 56 6.95 -7.92 8.34
N TYR A 57 6.55 -9.13 8.71
CA TYR A 57 5.36 -9.78 8.13
C TYR A 57 4.10 -8.93 8.31
N GLU A 58 3.94 -8.33 9.48
CA GLU A 58 2.82 -7.46 9.85
C GLU A 58 2.76 -6.20 8.98
N ASP A 59 3.91 -5.62 8.64
CA ASP A 59 3.99 -4.45 7.76
C ASP A 59 3.61 -4.81 6.31
N GLY A 60 3.99 -6.02 5.87
CA GLY A 60 3.55 -6.55 4.58
C GLY A 60 2.03 -6.68 4.50
N GLN A 61 1.40 -7.18 5.56
CA GLN A 61 -0.06 -7.28 5.65
C GLN A 61 -0.72 -5.91 5.61
N VAL A 62 -0.18 -4.93 6.34
CA VAL A 62 -0.65 -3.54 6.30
C VAL A 62 -0.57 -2.96 4.90
N LEU A 63 0.53 -3.19 4.17
CA LEU A 63 0.67 -2.73 2.78
C LEU A 63 -0.38 -3.35 1.86
N TYR A 64 -0.65 -4.65 2.01
CA TYR A 64 -1.73 -5.32 1.26
C TYR A 64 -3.08 -4.66 1.53
N ASP A 65 -3.45 -4.49 2.79
CA ASP A 65 -4.74 -3.93 3.18
C ASP A 65 -4.91 -2.48 2.67
N LEU A 66 -3.85 -1.66 2.78
CA LEU A 66 -3.84 -0.29 2.27
C LEU A 66 -4.03 -0.25 0.75
N ALA A 67 -3.28 -1.06 0.00
CA ALA A 67 -3.34 -1.09 -1.46
C ALA A 67 -4.70 -1.60 -1.97
N VAL A 68 -5.29 -2.62 -1.31
CA VAL A 68 -6.64 -3.11 -1.64
C VAL A 68 -7.69 -2.06 -1.32
N HIS A 69 -7.64 -1.45 -0.13
CA HIS A 69 -8.59 -0.40 0.28
C HIS A 69 -8.56 0.80 -0.67
N GLN A 70 -7.37 1.18 -1.12
CA GLN A 70 -7.15 2.26 -2.09
C GLN A 70 -7.65 1.89 -3.51
N GLY A 71 -7.86 0.61 -3.79
CA GLY A 71 -8.14 0.12 -5.15
C GLY A 71 -6.96 0.32 -6.10
N ALA A 72 -5.73 0.26 -5.57
CA ALA A 72 -4.52 0.60 -6.30
C ALA A 72 -4.27 -0.36 -7.46
N ARG A 73 -4.09 0.19 -8.68
CA ARG A 73 -3.83 -0.56 -9.91
C ARG A 73 -2.42 -0.35 -10.47
N ARG A 74 -1.84 0.82 -10.24
CA ARG A 74 -0.47 1.15 -10.63
C ARG A 74 0.35 1.42 -9.37
N ILE A 75 1.08 0.41 -8.92
CA ILE A 75 1.85 0.44 -7.69
C ILE A 75 3.34 0.59 -8.03
N LEU A 76 4.03 1.52 -7.37
CA LEU A 76 5.48 1.67 -7.43
C LEU A 76 6.08 1.36 -6.06
N GLU A 77 7.07 0.51 -6.03
CA GLU A 77 7.90 0.24 -4.86
C GLU A 77 9.35 0.66 -5.12
N ILE A 78 9.95 1.32 -4.12
CA ILE A 78 11.37 1.70 -4.11
C ILE A 78 12.06 0.91 -3.01
N GLY A 79 12.92 -0.04 -3.38
CA GLY A 79 13.55 -0.99 -2.46
C GLY A 79 12.83 -2.34 -2.43
N THR A 80 13.16 -3.21 -3.39
CA THR A 80 12.60 -4.56 -3.51
C THR A 80 13.16 -5.52 -2.46
N SER A 81 14.46 -5.41 -2.17
CA SER A 81 15.22 -6.41 -1.43
C SER A 81 14.99 -7.82 -1.99
N THR A 82 14.61 -8.80 -1.18
CA THR A 82 14.29 -10.15 -1.65
C THR A 82 12.80 -10.33 -1.99
N GLY A 83 12.02 -9.25 -2.03
CA GLY A 83 10.67 -9.18 -2.59
C GLY A 83 9.53 -9.45 -1.63
N HIS A 84 9.74 -9.33 -0.30
CA HIS A 84 8.67 -9.61 0.67
C HIS A 84 7.49 -8.64 0.53
N SER A 85 7.74 -7.34 0.66
CA SER A 85 6.74 -6.29 0.46
C SER A 85 6.14 -6.31 -0.94
N THR A 86 6.99 -6.54 -1.95
CA THR A 86 6.55 -6.65 -3.36
C THR A 86 5.51 -7.76 -3.55
N ILE A 87 5.67 -8.92 -2.89
CA ILE A 87 4.72 -10.04 -2.97
C ILE A 87 3.37 -9.65 -2.34
N TRP A 88 3.37 -8.96 -1.20
CA TRP A 88 2.15 -8.44 -0.59
C TRP A 88 1.44 -7.42 -1.49
N LEU A 89 2.20 -6.49 -2.07
CA LEU A 89 1.67 -5.48 -3.00
C LEU A 89 1.15 -6.12 -4.30
N ALA A 90 1.85 -7.13 -4.84
CA ALA A 90 1.40 -7.86 -6.02
C ALA A 90 0.15 -8.71 -5.74
N TRP A 91 0.05 -9.28 -4.54
CA TRP A 91 -1.18 -9.94 -4.12
C TRP A 91 -2.35 -8.96 -4.02
N ALA A 92 -2.14 -7.76 -3.45
CA ALA A 92 -3.14 -6.69 -3.46
C ALA A 92 -3.50 -6.28 -4.90
N ALA A 93 -2.52 -6.11 -5.79
CA ALA A 93 -2.73 -5.79 -7.19
C ALA A 93 -3.59 -6.85 -7.91
N SER A 94 -3.48 -8.14 -7.54
CA SER A 94 -4.35 -9.20 -8.08
C SER A 94 -5.83 -9.00 -7.73
N LYS A 95 -6.13 -8.29 -6.63
CA LYS A 95 -7.51 -7.98 -6.20
C LYS A 95 -8.08 -6.76 -6.89
N THR A 96 -7.21 -5.84 -7.29
CA THR A 96 -7.59 -4.55 -7.90
C THR A 96 -7.48 -4.55 -9.42
N GLY A 97 -6.94 -5.62 -10.00
CA GLY A 97 -6.64 -5.71 -11.44
C GLY A 97 -5.46 -4.82 -11.85
N GLY A 98 -4.48 -4.70 -10.95
CA GLY A 98 -3.31 -3.85 -11.11
C GLY A 98 -2.01 -4.60 -11.32
N THR A 99 -0.90 -3.85 -11.27
CA THR A 99 0.48 -4.35 -11.37
C THR A 99 1.41 -3.55 -10.45
N VAL A 100 2.58 -4.12 -10.13
CA VAL A 100 3.63 -3.50 -9.32
C VAL A 100 4.86 -3.28 -10.18
N THR A 101 5.41 -2.07 -10.17
CA THR A 101 6.80 -1.82 -10.60
C THR A 101 7.65 -1.70 -9.34
N THR A 102 8.76 -2.43 -9.26
CA THR A 102 9.66 -2.39 -8.11
C THR A 102 11.11 -2.22 -8.56
N ILE A 103 11.93 -1.54 -7.73
CA ILE A 103 13.32 -1.18 -8.06
C ILE A 103 14.26 -1.75 -7.01
N GLU A 104 15.30 -2.45 -7.45
CA GLU A 104 16.39 -2.98 -6.62
C GLU A 104 17.74 -2.67 -7.25
N ILE A 105 18.67 -2.16 -6.46
CA ILE A 105 20.02 -1.82 -6.91
C ILE A 105 20.96 -3.03 -6.85
N ASP A 106 20.75 -3.94 -5.90
CA ASP A 106 21.59 -5.12 -5.70
C ASP A 106 21.19 -6.27 -6.60
N GLN A 107 22.09 -6.69 -7.47
CA GLN A 107 21.85 -7.77 -8.44
C GLN A 107 21.50 -9.10 -7.77
N ALA A 108 22.12 -9.44 -6.64
CA ALA A 108 21.88 -10.72 -5.96
C ALA A 108 20.50 -10.74 -5.29
N ARG A 109 20.09 -9.64 -4.63
CA ARG A 109 18.74 -9.47 -4.07
C ARG A 109 17.70 -9.47 -5.16
N HIS A 110 17.90 -8.73 -6.24
CA HIS A 110 17.00 -8.72 -7.40
C HIS A 110 16.79 -10.14 -7.95
N ALA A 111 17.87 -10.90 -8.18
CA ALA A 111 17.77 -12.28 -8.65
C ALA A 111 17.04 -13.20 -7.65
N GLN A 112 17.21 -12.98 -6.34
CA GLN A 112 16.45 -13.71 -5.31
C GLN A 112 14.97 -13.31 -5.33
N ALA A 113 14.65 -12.02 -5.46
CA ALA A 113 13.28 -11.54 -5.56
C ALA A 113 12.55 -12.17 -6.75
N LEU A 114 13.16 -12.23 -7.92
CA LEU A 114 12.59 -12.90 -9.11
C LEU A 114 12.26 -14.38 -8.86
N ARG A 115 13.09 -15.10 -8.09
CA ARG A 115 12.78 -16.49 -7.70
C ARG A 115 11.58 -16.55 -6.74
N ASN A 116 11.54 -15.64 -5.77
CA ASN A 116 10.47 -15.58 -4.79
C ASN A 116 9.12 -15.21 -5.45
N PHE A 117 9.10 -14.28 -6.41
CA PHE A 117 7.89 -13.92 -7.17
C PHE A 117 7.31 -15.11 -7.94
N ARG A 118 8.17 -15.91 -8.59
CA ARG A 118 7.74 -17.14 -9.27
C ARG A 118 7.17 -18.16 -8.28
N ASN A 119 7.85 -18.38 -7.17
CA ASN A 119 7.42 -19.35 -6.14
C ASN A 119 6.10 -18.94 -5.48
N ALA A 120 5.88 -17.63 -5.28
CA ALA A 120 4.62 -17.08 -4.77
C ALA A 120 3.50 -17.04 -5.84
N GLY A 121 3.82 -17.25 -7.13
CA GLY A 121 2.83 -17.24 -8.22
C GLY A 121 2.46 -15.85 -8.72
N VAL A 122 3.15 -14.78 -8.27
CA VAL A 122 2.79 -13.37 -8.59
C VAL A 122 3.70 -12.72 -9.63
N ALA A 123 4.67 -13.43 -10.19
CA ALA A 123 5.67 -12.87 -11.11
C ALA A 123 5.05 -12.14 -12.32
N HIS A 124 3.89 -12.59 -12.80
CA HIS A 124 3.18 -11.99 -13.93
C HIS A 124 2.56 -10.62 -13.63
N LEU A 125 2.50 -10.22 -12.35
CA LEU A 125 1.97 -8.94 -11.89
C LEU A 125 3.09 -7.92 -11.59
N ILE A 126 4.37 -8.31 -11.74
CA ILE A 126 5.52 -7.53 -11.26
C ILE A 126 6.46 -7.20 -12.41
N ASP A 127 6.72 -5.91 -12.58
CA ASP A 127 7.80 -5.35 -13.39
C ASP A 127 8.98 -5.01 -12.47
N ALA A 128 9.93 -5.94 -12.35
CA ALA A 128 11.08 -5.80 -11.46
C ALA A 128 12.27 -5.17 -12.21
N ARG A 129 12.69 -4.00 -11.76
CA ARG A 129 13.78 -3.21 -12.34
C ARG A 129 15.05 -3.36 -11.52
N LEU A 130 16.13 -3.80 -12.16
CA LEU A 130 17.48 -3.76 -11.59
C LEU A 130 18.10 -2.41 -11.93
N GLY A 131 18.46 -1.60 -10.93
CA GLY A 131 19.10 -0.31 -11.12
C GLY A 131 19.02 0.62 -9.92
N ASP A 132 19.64 1.78 -10.05
CA ASP A 132 19.62 2.80 -9.02
C ASP A 132 18.29 3.58 -9.05
N ALA A 133 17.58 3.56 -7.92
CA ALA A 133 16.32 4.27 -7.77
C ALA A 133 16.48 5.79 -7.84
N HIS A 134 17.65 6.34 -7.48
CA HIS A 134 17.97 7.77 -7.60
C HIS A 134 17.77 8.30 -9.02
N ASP A 135 17.99 7.45 -10.01
CA ASP A 135 17.81 7.78 -11.43
C ASP A 135 16.51 7.25 -12.00
N LEU A 136 16.16 6.01 -11.67
CA LEU A 136 14.99 5.34 -12.28
C LEU A 136 13.67 6.03 -11.94
N VAL A 137 13.48 6.52 -10.72
CA VAL A 137 12.22 7.20 -10.34
C VAL A 137 11.95 8.45 -11.18
N LYS A 138 12.98 9.11 -11.69
CA LYS A 138 12.86 10.28 -12.56
C LYS A 138 12.33 9.92 -13.94
N THR A 139 12.66 8.75 -14.44
CA THR A 139 12.34 8.29 -15.79
C THR A 139 11.02 7.52 -15.87
N LEU A 140 10.60 6.88 -14.77
CA LEU A 140 9.35 6.11 -14.74
C LEU A 140 8.13 7.01 -14.93
N PRO A 141 7.22 6.67 -15.85
CA PRO A 141 6.02 7.47 -16.09
C PRO A 141 4.94 7.18 -15.06
N GLY A 142 4.32 8.24 -14.52
CA GLY A 142 3.07 8.13 -13.75
C GLY A 142 1.85 7.89 -14.67
N PRO A 143 0.63 8.04 -14.15
CA PRO A 143 0.34 8.29 -12.73
C PRO A 143 0.43 7.02 -11.87
N TRP A 144 0.82 7.17 -10.61
CA TRP A 144 0.87 6.08 -9.64
C TRP A 144 -0.31 6.19 -8.65
N ASP A 145 -1.02 5.10 -8.44
CA ASP A 145 -2.11 5.05 -7.45
C ASP A 145 -1.56 4.84 -6.04
N PHE A 146 -0.44 4.11 -5.93
CA PHE A 146 0.18 3.78 -4.67
C PHE A 146 1.70 3.74 -4.85
N VAL A 147 2.42 4.49 -4.00
CA VAL A 147 3.88 4.45 -3.92
C VAL A 147 4.28 3.95 -2.55
N PHE A 148 5.19 3.00 -2.51
CA PHE A 148 5.84 2.53 -1.28
C PHE A 148 7.34 2.74 -1.38
N GLN A 149 7.93 3.52 -0.44
CA GLN A 149 9.37 3.69 -0.36
C GLN A 149 9.93 3.04 0.90
N ASP A 150 10.96 2.21 0.69
CA ASP A 150 11.73 1.55 1.75
C ASP A 150 13.18 1.28 1.32
N ALA A 151 13.77 2.20 0.55
CA ALA A 151 15.16 2.13 0.11
C ALA A 151 16.07 3.01 0.98
N ASP A 152 16.94 3.78 0.35
CA ASP A 152 17.87 4.69 0.97
C ASP A 152 17.18 5.81 1.76
N LYS A 153 17.40 5.84 3.07
CA LYS A 153 16.72 6.77 3.97
C LYS A 153 17.15 8.22 3.76
N GLU A 154 18.40 8.44 3.30
CA GLU A 154 18.91 9.76 2.98
C GLU A 154 18.24 10.37 1.75
N TRP A 155 17.58 9.54 0.91
CA TRP A 155 16.87 9.97 -0.29
C TRP A 155 15.34 10.07 -0.12
N TYR A 156 14.79 9.84 1.06
CA TYR A 156 13.34 9.83 1.29
C TYR A 156 12.65 11.11 0.83
N LEU A 157 13.21 12.27 1.16
CA LEU A 157 12.67 13.55 0.70
C LEU A 157 12.76 13.69 -0.83
N GLN A 158 13.89 13.31 -1.42
CA GLN A 158 14.08 13.45 -2.87
C GLN A 158 13.17 12.51 -3.66
N TYR A 159 13.01 11.25 -3.25
CA TYR A 159 12.05 10.35 -3.87
C TYR A 159 10.63 10.92 -3.85
N TYR A 160 10.22 11.51 -2.73
CA TYR A 160 8.91 12.14 -2.65
C TYR A 160 8.79 13.32 -3.63
N LEU A 161 9.78 14.19 -3.72
CA LEU A 161 9.76 15.34 -4.62
C LEU A 161 9.71 14.93 -6.09
N ASP A 162 10.40 13.87 -6.48
CA ASP A 162 10.42 13.35 -7.85
C ASP A 162 9.11 12.63 -8.22
N LEU A 163 8.41 12.05 -7.25
CA LEU A 163 7.23 11.22 -7.47
C LEU A 163 5.90 11.92 -7.14
N GLU A 164 5.89 12.96 -6.29
CA GLU A 164 4.66 13.71 -5.97
C GLU A 164 3.92 14.18 -7.23
N PRO A 165 4.59 14.76 -8.25
CA PRO A 165 3.92 15.18 -9.47
C PRO A 165 3.32 14.02 -10.30
N LYS A 166 3.84 12.81 -10.07
CA LYS A 166 3.46 11.58 -10.79
C LYS A 166 2.41 10.74 -10.04
N LEU A 167 1.89 11.22 -8.91
CA LEU A 167 0.79 10.55 -8.22
C LEU A 167 -0.55 10.83 -8.91
N ALA A 168 -1.40 9.82 -8.95
CA ALA A 168 -2.78 9.94 -9.41
C ALA A 168 -3.58 10.91 -8.53
N ALA A 169 -4.73 11.36 -9.00
CA ALA A 169 -5.58 12.35 -8.32
C ALA A 169 -5.99 11.94 -6.87
N ARG A 170 -6.03 10.65 -6.58
CA ARG A 170 -6.31 10.09 -5.24
C ARG A 170 -5.19 9.17 -4.77
N GLY A 171 -4.02 9.25 -5.40
CA GLY A 171 -2.89 8.38 -5.11
C GLY A 171 -2.33 8.57 -3.71
N CYS A 172 -1.83 7.49 -3.14
CA CYS A 172 -1.21 7.48 -1.82
C CYS A 172 0.30 7.27 -1.94
N TYR A 173 1.05 8.03 -1.15
CA TYR A 173 2.48 7.88 -0.95
C TYR A 173 2.74 7.31 0.44
N THR A 174 3.37 6.16 0.52
CA THR A 174 3.66 5.47 1.78
C THR A 174 5.16 5.30 1.98
N ALA A 175 5.61 5.33 3.23
CA ALA A 175 7.03 5.20 3.57
C ALA A 175 7.20 4.38 4.85
N HIS A 176 8.19 3.50 4.86
CA HIS A 176 8.56 2.67 6.01
C HIS A 176 9.58 3.33 6.92
N ASN A 177 9.80 2.80 8.14
CA ASN A 177 10.78 3.28 9.14
C ASN A 177 10.60 4.75 9.56
N VAL A 178 9.37 5.23 9.62
CA VAL A 178 9.07 6.64 9.86
C VAL A 178 8.85 7.01 11.33
N LEU A 179 8.56 6.04 12.20
CA LEU A 179 8.39 6.27 13.64
C LEU A 179 9.70 6.23 14.42
N ARG A 180 10.74 5.63 13.83
CA ARG A 180 12.12 5.59 14.36
C ARG A 180 13.09 5.98 13.27
N PRO A 181 13.08 7.26 12.83
CA PRO A 181 13.89 7.70 11.70
C PRO A 181 15.38 7.53 12.00
N THR A 182 16.10 6.93 11.06
CA THR A 182 17.56 6.70 11.14
C THR A 182 18.35 7.77 10.42
N ALA A 183 17.66 8.64 9.65
CA ALA A 183 18.25 9.74 8.90
C ALA A 183 17.39 11.01 9.02
N PRO A 184 17.95 12.21 9.07
CA PRO A 184 17.21 13.48 9.15
C PRO A 184 16.28 13.70 7.94
N GLU A 185 16.61 13.14 6.77
CA GLU A 185 15.82 13.22 5.54
C GLU A 185 14.46 12.53 5.67
N VAL A 186 14.34 11.50 6.52
CA VAL A 186 13.04 10.88 6.85
C VAL A 186 12.14 11.88 7.56
N THR A 187 12.68 12.64 8.51
CA THR A 187 11.95 13.70 9.20
C THR A 187 11.60 14.83 8.24
N ALA A 188 12.55 15.27 7.42
CA ALA A 188 12.33 16.31 6.41
C ALA A 188 11.23 15.91 5.40
N PHE A 189 11.21 14.63 4.98
CA PHE A 189 10.15 14.08 4.15
C PHE A 189 8.77 14.18 4.86
N LEU A 190 8.67 13.73 6.10
CA LEU A 190 7.42 13.78 6.86
C LEU A 190 6.92 15.22 7.04
N ASP A 191 7.81 16.15 7.37
CA ASP A 191 7.47 17.56 7.52
C ASP A 191 7.00 18.14 6.18
N ARG A 192 7.68 17.80 5.10
CA ARG A 192 7.33 18.26 3.75
C ARG A 192 5.95 17.78 3.31
N VAL A 193 5.66 16.49 3.46
CA VAL A 193 4.37 15.94 3.04
C VAL A 193 3.22 16.41 3.91
N ARG A 194 3.44 16.57 5.22
CA ARG A 194 2.43 17.11 6.15
C ARG A 194 2.11 18.59 5.91
N ALA A 195 3.11 19.37 5.51
CA ALA A 195 2.92 20.77 5.16
C ALA A 195 2.21 20.98 3.80
N ASN A 196 2.11 19.92 2.97
CA ASN A 196 1.46 20.01 1.68
C ASN A 196 -0.08 19.89 1.83
N PRO A 197 -0.86 20.96 1.57
CA PRO A 197 -2.31 20.96 1.76
C PRO A 197 -3.05 19.99 0.83
N LYS A 198 -2.40 19.52 -0.22
CA LYS A 198 -2.95 18.52 -1.14
C LYS A 198 -2.94 17.10 -0.58
N PHE A 199 -2.36 16.89 0.61
CA PHE A 199 -2.24 15.56 1.21
C PHE A 199 -2.86 15.51 2.61
N ARG A 200 -3.41 14.36 2.94
CA ARG A 200 -3.70 13.97 4.33
C ARG A 200 -2.74 12.85 4.71
N THR A 201 -1.98 13.09 5.77
CA THR A 201 -0.99 12.13 6.28
C THR A 201 -1.48 11.52 7.58
N SER A 202 -1.43 10.19 7.65
CA SER A 202 -1.67 9.38 8.84
C SER A 202 -0.56 8.34 8.98
N PHE A 203 -0.61 7.57 10.07
CA PHE A 203 0.25 6.41 10.27
C PHE A 203 -0.62 5.16 10.29
N ALA A 204 -0.16 4.11 9.62
CA ALA A 204 -0.87 2.85 9.61
C ALA A 204 -0.85 2.21 11.01
N THR A 205 -1.95 1.57 11.37
CA THR A 205 -2.08 0.78 12.60
C THR A 205 -1.94 -0.71 12.29
N GLY A 206 -1.50 -1.50 13.27
CA GLY A 206 -1.36 -2.97 13.12
C GLY A 206 -0.02 -3.44 12.55
N GLY A 207 0.86 -2.53 12.16
CA GLY A 207 2.22 -2.83 11.72
C GLY A 207 3.24 -2.89 12.86
N SER A 208 4.51 -2.95 12.49
CA SER A 208 5.64 -2.96 13.41
C SER A 208 5.89 -1.59 14.07
N ALA A 209 6.80 -1.57 15.06
CA ALA A 209 7.21 -0.33 15.72
C ALA A 209 8.02 0.62 14.82
N GLU A 210 8.48 0.16 13.66
CA GLU A 210 9.17 0.98 12.66
C GLU A 210 8.22 1.98 11.98
N GLY A 211 6.97 1.59 11.79
CA GLY A 211 5.87 2.40 11.32
C GLY A 211 5.85 2.68 9.82
N ILE A 212 4.64 2.80 9.30
CA ILE A 212 4.37 3.19 7.91
C ILE A 212 3.57 4.49 7.92
N SER A 213 4.08 5.53 7.26
CA SER A 213 3.30 6.73 6.96
C SER A 213 2.45 6.51 5.71
N VAL A 214 1.24 7.07 5.72
CA VAL A 214 0.28 7.02 4.61
C VAL A 214 -0.16 8.43 4.30
N SER A 215 0.27 8.96 3.17
CA SER A 215 -0.03 10.31 2.71
C SER A 215 -0.82 10.24 1.41
N CYS A 216 -2.14 10.42 1.50
CA CYS A 216 -3.01 10.32 0.33
C CYS A 216 -3.40 11.71 -0.16
N ARG A 217 -3.38 11.88 -1.50
CA ARG A 217 -3.82 13.11 -2.13
C ARG A 217 -5.33 13.30 -1.90
N VAL A 218 -5.72 14.46 -1.36
CA VAL A 218 -7.13 14.82 -1.22
C VAL A 218 -7.71 15.07 -2.60
N ALA A 219 -8.99 14.69 -2.79
CA ALA A 219 -9.69 15.04 -4.02
C ALA A 219 -9.86 16.57 -4.08
N ASP A 220 -9.64 17.14 -5.25
CA ASP A 220 -9.97 18.54 -5.56
C ASP A 220 -11.47 18.78 -5.44
#